data_41d3f52d7f13f4863a742c664248d482
#
_entry.id   41d3f52d7f13f4863a742c664248d482
#
_cell.length_a   1.000
_cell.length_b   1.000
_cell.length_c   1.000
_cell.angle_alpha   90.00
_cell.angle_beta   90.00
_cell.angle_gamma   90.00
#
_symmetry.space_group_name_H-M   'P 1'
#
loop_
_entity.id
_entity.type
_entity.pdbx_description
1 polymer ?
#
loop_
_entity_poly.entity_id
_entity_poly.type
_entity_poly.pdbx_seq_one_letter_code
_entity_poly.pdbx_strand_id
1 'polypeptide(L)'
;GLERFSIPSGTQVYDWRVPPEWVINDGYIITPDGDKICEFKKHNLHILNYSAPINMRLSLDELKQHIYTIPHMPTAIPYVTSYYERRWGFCMSDEQLCSLKDGEYHAFIDSKFKEDGELNYAQIIIPSTIKNDKEILISAYLCHPQMANNELSGPAIWCELVKFVKNLKHRRYNYRFVIAPETIGSICYINRNFETLKSKVVAGFVLSCIGDDRDYSVVLSPDENSLSDIATLHTIKHITNNPKIYPFLYRGSDER
;
A
#
# COMPACT_ATOMS: atom_id res chain seq x y z
N GLY A 1 22.30 -0.91 -9.71
CA GLY A 1 21.39 -2.02 -9.43
C GLY A 1 20.29 -1.61 -8.45
N LEU A 2 19.45 -2.55 -8.02
CA LEU A 2 18.47 -2.34 -6.97
C LEU A 2 19.19 -2.24 -5.62
N GLU A 3 18.99 -1.14 -4.95
CA GLU A 3 19.48 -0.91 -3.59
C GLU A 3 18.34 -1.11 -2.61
N ARG A 4 18.57 -1.93 -1.57
CA ARG A 4 17.59 -2.20 -0.51
C ARG A 4 18.03 -1.49 0.77
N PHE A 5 17.08 -0.96 1.48
CA PHE A 5 17.28 -0.24 2.73
C PHE A 5 16.32 -0.75 3.80
N SER A 6 16.76 -0.68 5.02
CA SER A 6 16.05 -1.11 6.20
C SER A 6 16.05 0.02 7.23
N ILE A 7 14.94 0.20 7.90
CA ILE A 7 14.78 1.17 8.98
C ILE A 7 14.26 0.43 10.20
N PRO A 8 15.03 0.40 11.31
CA PRO A 8 14.63 -0.31 12.51
C PRO A 8 13.31 0.20 13.09
N SER A 9 12.49 -0.71 13.61
CA SER A 9 11.32 -0.37 14.44
C SER A 9 11.73 0.55 15.61
N GLY A 10 10.87 1.48 15.98
CA GLY A 10 11.17 2.48 17.01
C GLY A 10 12.00 3.69 16.54
N THR A 11 12.52 3.69 15.29
CA THR A 11 13.22 4.85 14.74
C THR A 11 12.28 6.06 14.70
N GLN A 12 12.76 7.20 15.23
CA GLN A 12 12.04 8.48 15.14
C GLN A 12 12.13 9.04 13.72
N VAL A 13 10.98 9.37 13.10
CA VAL A 13 10.87 9.96 11.77
C VAL A 13 9.91 11.13 11.87
N TYR A 14 10.41 12.36 11.84
CA TYR A 14 9.65 13.58 12.14
C TYR A 14 8.96 13.49 13.52
N ASP A 15 7.64 13.65 13.57
CA ASP A 15 6.79 13.52 14.77
C ASP A 15 6.25 12.10 15.00
N TRP A 16 6.71 11.13 14.22
CA TRP A 16 6.22 9.75 14.18
C TRP A 16 7.35 8.73 14.46
N ARG A 17 6.99 7.52 14.86
CA ARG A 17 7.91 6.40 15.06
C ARG A 17 7.58 5.22 14.18
N VAL A 18 8.59 4.60 13.58
CA VAL A 18 8.44 3.35 12.85
C VAL A 18 7.87 2.30 13.79
N PRO A 19 6.74 1.67 13.46
CA PRO A 19 6.10 0.71 14.36
C PRO A 19 6.86 -0.61 14.44
N PRO A 20 6.51 -1.48 15.39
CA PRO A 20 6.97 -2.86 15.40
C PRO A 20 6.62 -3.58 14.10
N GLU A 21 7.47 -4.46 13.65
CA GLU A 21 7.16 -5.35 12.54
C GLU A 21 6.08 -6.36 12.96
N TRP A 22 4.98 -6.43 12.20
CA TRP A 22 3.93 -7.41 12.46
C TRP A 22 4.20 -8.70 11.70
N VAL A 23 4.15 -9.83 12.41
CA VAL A 23 4.32 -11.17 11.87
C VAL A 23 3.09 -11.98 12.17
N ILE A 24 2.51 -12.63 11.15
CA ILE A 24 1.39 -13.54 11.30
C ILE A 24 1.76 -14.91 10.72
N ASN A 25 1.48 -15.96 11.48
CA ASN A 25 1.71 -17.35 11.06
C ASN A 25 0.42 -18.01 10.57
N ASP A 26 -0.70 -17.80 11.28
CA ASP A 26 -2.02 -18.33 10.91
C ASP A 26 -3.15 -17.57 11.62
N GLY A 27 -4.36 -17.71 11.13
CA GLY A 27 -5.58 -17.21 11.77
C GLY A 27 -6.81 -17.80 11.12
N TYR A 28 -7.85 -18.05 11.95
CA TYR A 28 -9.13 -18.63 11.49
C TYR A 28 -10.20 -18.56 12.59
N ILE A 29 -11.41 -18.85 12.22
CA ILE A 29 -12.54 -19.07 13.10
C ILE A 29 -13.03 -20.49 12.93
N ILE A 30 -13.32 -21.22 14.05
CA ILE A 30 -14.08 -22.48 14.03
C ILE A 30 -15.51 -22.17 14.42
N THR A 31 -16.46 -22.57 13.59
CA THR A 31 -17.91 -22.41 13.82
C THR A 31 -18.45 -23.41 14.85
N PRO A 32 -19.68 -23.24 15.35
CA PRO A 32 -20.33 -24.23 16.22
C PRO A 32 -20.47 -25.62 15.58
N ASP A 33 -20.59 -25.67 14.26
CA ASP A 33 -20.67 -26.91 13.49
C ASP A 33 -19.30 -27.58 13.27
N GLY A 34 -18.20 -26.93 13.69
CA GLY A 34 -16.82 -27.42 13.52
C GLY A 34 -16.15 -27.00 12.21
N ASP A 35 -16.79 -26.20 11.38
CA ASP A 35 -16.22 -25.72 10.13
C ASP A 35 -15.17 -24.63 10.37
N LYS A 36 -14.11 -24.65 9.56
CA LYS A 36 -13.05 -23.64 9.60
C LYS A 36 -13.32 -22.58 8.54
N ILE A 37 -13.49 -21.32 8.99
CA ILE A 37 -13.76 -20.17 8.14
C ILE A 37 -12.75 -19.04 8.38
N CYS A 38 -12.74 -18.01 7.54
CA CYS A 38 -11.82 -16.85 7.61
C CYS A 38 -10.36 -17.28 7.74
N GLU A 39 -9.94 -18.27 6.94
CA GLU A 39 -8.61 -18.82 7.02
C GLU A 39 -7.57 -17.91 6.37
N PHE A 40 -6.60 -17.41 7.16
CA PHE A 40 -5.48 -16.61 6.67
C PHE A 40 -4.73 -17.25 5.49
N LYS A 41 -4.51 -18.56 5.56
CA LYS A 41 -3.78 -19.31 4.51
C LYS A 41 -4.55 -19.45 3.20
N LYS A 42 -5.86 -19.32 3.23
CA LYS A 42 -6.68 -19.30 2.01
C LYS A 42 -6.81 -17.91 1.42
N HIS A 43 -6.99 -16.91 2.29
CA HIS A 43 -7.08 -15.52 1.88
C HIS A 43 -6.64 -14.61 3.03
N ASN A 44 -5.49 -13.96 2.88
CA ASN A 44 -4.88 -13.21 3.98
C ASN A 44 -5.64 -11.93 4.39
N LEU A 45 -6.57 -11.41 3.57
CA LEU A 45 -7.48 -10.34 3.98
C LEU A 45 -8.46 -10.77 5.09
N HIS A 46 -8.66 -12.06 5.33
CA HIS A 46 -9.52 -12.53 6.40
C HIS A 46 -9.07 -12.11 7.80
N ILE A 47 -7.81 -11.76 7.98
CA ILE A 47 -7.30 -11.28 9.25
C ILE A 47 -7.11 -9.77 9.19
N LEU A 48 -7.66 -9.07 10.18
CA LEU A 48 -7.40 -7.65 10.40
C LEU A 48 -5.89 -7.40 10.38
N ASN A 49 -5.41 -6.56 9.45
CA ASN A 49 -4.00 -6.26 9.36
C ASN A 49 -3.50 -5.59 10.66
N TYR A 50 -2.34 -5.98 11.15
CA TYR A 50 -1.82 -5.61 12.48
C TYR A 50 -2.64 -6.14 13.67
N SER A 51 -3.41 -7.21 13.47
CA SER A 51 -4.18 -7.85 14.55
C SER A 51 -3.28 -8.37 15.66
N ALA A 52 -3.69 -8.13 16.89
CA ALA A 52 -3.11 -8.78 18.07
C ALA A 52 -3.42 -10.30 18.04
N PRO A 53 -2.56 -11.14 18.68
CA PRO A 53 -2.81 -12.57 18.80
C PRO A 53 -4.02 -12.84 19.69
N ILE A 54 -4.77 -13.88 19.35
CA ILE A 54 -5.93 -14.33 20.12
C ILE A 54 -6.12 -15.84 20.01
N ASN A 55 -6.61 -16.42 21.09
CA ASN A 55 -7.03 -17.84 21.15
C ASN A 55 -8.12 -17.96 22.21
N MET A 56 -9.40 -17.79 21.81
CA MET A 56 -10.51 -17.78 22.74
C MET A 56 -11.81 -18.28 22.10
N ARG A 57 -12.72 -18.75 22.97
CA ARG A 57 -14.09 -19.07 22.61
C ARG A 57 -15.01 -17.94 23.00
N LEU A 58 -15.99 -17.65 22.16
CA LEU A 58 -16.93 -16.54 22.33
C LEU A 58 -18.25 -16.82 21.61
N SER A 59 -19.31 -16.16 22.07
CA SER A 59 -20.61 -16.20 21.41
C SER A 59 -20.57 -15.48 20.05
N LEU A 60 -21.58 -15.70 19.22
CA LEU A 60 -21.73 -14.98 17.96
C LEU A 60 -21.79 -13.45 18.17
N ASP A 61 -22.49 -12.97 19.19
CA ASP A 61 -22.62 -11.53 19.43
C ASP A 61 -21.30 -10.88 19.86
N GLU A 62 -20.49 -11.58 20.64
CA GLU A 62 -19.13 -11.13 20.97
C GLU A 62 -18.22 -11.14 19.72
N LEU A 63 -18.30 -12.21 18.93
CA LEU A 63 -17.51 -12.34 17.70
C LEU A 63 -17.83 -11.22 16.69
N LYS A 64 -19.11 -10.86 16.53
CA LYS A 64 -19.54 -9.78 15.62
C LYS A 64 -18.89 -8.44 15.91
N GLN A 65 -18.49 -8.16 17.16
CA GLN A 65 -17.80 -6.92 17.53
C GLN A 65 -16.38 -6.83 16.95
N HIS A 66 -15.84 -7.96 16.49
CA HIS A 66 -14.50 -8.10 15.92
C HIS A 66 -14.52 -8.52 14.44
N ILE A 67 -15.69 -8.46 13.80
CA ILE A 67 -15.85 -8.76 12.37
C ILE A 67 -16.08 -7.46 11.59
N TYR A 68 -15.41 -7.36 10.47
CA TYR A 68 -15.50 -6.24 9.54
C TYR A 68 -16.04 -6.71 8.20
N THR A 69 -17.07 -6.01 7.69
CA THR A 69 -17.69 -6.24 6.37
C THR A 69 -17.90 -4.93 5.63
N ILE A 70 -18.34 -5.01 4.39
CA ILE A 70 -18.79 -3.86 3.57
C ILE A 70 -20.22 -4.12 3.11
N PRO A 71 -21.26 -3.67 3.83
CA PRO A 71 -22.66 -4.01 3.52
C PRO A 71 -23.11 -3.62 2.09
N HIS A 72 -22.60 -2.51 1.54
CA HIS A 72 -22.93 -2.09 0.17
C HIS A 72 -22.14 -2.85 -0.92
N MET A 73 -21.22 -3.74 -0.53
CA MET A 73 -20.49 -4.68 -1.38
C MET A 73 -20.51 -6.07 -0.74
N PRO A 74 -21.68 -6.75 -0.70
CA PRO A 74 -21.92 -7.87 0.21
C PRO A 74 -21.04 -9.11 -0.03
N THR A 75 -20.47 -9.24 -1.22
CA THR A 75 -19.55 -10.35 -1.57
C THR A 75 -18.07 -10.02 -1.31
N ALA A 76 -17.74 -8.76 -1.01
CA ALA A 76 -16.36 -8.32 -0.85
C ALA A 76 -15.83 -8.59 0.57
N ILE A 77 -14.56 -8.97 0.66
CA ILE A 77 -13.81 -9.02 1.92
C ILE A 77 -13.07 -7.69 2.05
N PRO A 78 -13.32 -6.87 3.09
CA PRO A 78 -12.66 -5.60 3.23
C PRO A 78 -11.18 -5.75 3.63
N TYR A 79 -10.36 -4.80 3.21
CA TYR A 79 -9.07 -4.54 3.85
C TYR A 79 -9.29 -3.60 5.04
N VAL A 80 -8.94 -4.04 6.23
CA VAL A 80 -8.98 -3.24 7.45
C VAL A 80 -7.66 -3.39 8.21
N THR A 81 -7.17 -2.30 8.78
CA THR A 81 -5.94 -2.29 9.57
C THR A 81 -6.17 -1.75 10.98
N SER A 82 -5.39 -2.22 11.94
CA SER A 82 -5.32 -1.73 13.32
C SER A 82 -3.95 -1.13 13.64
N TYR A 83 -3.33 -0.52 12.69
CA TYR A 83 -1.98 -0.01 12.73
C TYR A 83 -1.65 0.90 13.94
N TYR A 84 -2.60 1.74 14.35
CA TYR A 84 -2.43 2.68 15.47
C TYR A 84 -3.02 2.19 16.80
N GLU A 85 -3.74 1.06 16.79
CA GLU A 85 -4.46 0.54 17.96
C GLU A 85 -4.23 -0.95 18.13
N ARG A 86 -3.96 -1.40 19.36
CA ARG A 86 -3.87 -2.82 19.71
C ARG A 86 -5.26 -3.44 19.77
N ARG A 87 -5.75 -3.98 18.67
CA ARG A 87 -7.00 -4.72 18.56
C ARG A 87 -6.82 -5.97 17.72
N TRP A 88 -7.79 -6.85 17.74
CA TRP A 88 -7.83 -8.04 16.90
C TRP A 88 -9.14 -8.09 16.09
N GLY A 89 -9.19 -8.87 15.04
CA GLY A 89 -10.41 -9.06 14.28
C GLY A 89 -10.25 -9.86 13.01
N PHE A 90 -11.41 -10.09 12.39
CA PHE A 90 -11.52 -10.79 11.14
C PHE A 90 -12.28 -9.96 10.11
N CYS A 91 -11.98 -10.19 8.84
CA CYS A 91 -12.68 -9.59 7.71
C CYS A 91 -13.35 -10.71 6.90
N MET A 92 -14.61 -10.52 6.57
CA MET A 92 -15.37 -11.46 5.73
C MET A 92 -16.37 -10.70 4.86
N SER A 93 -17.00 -11.39 3.92
CA SER A 93 -18.12 -10.82 3.17
C SER A 93 -19.35 -10.65 4.07
N ASP A 94 -20.18 -9.68 3.76
CA ASP A 94 -21.42 -9.44 4.51
C ASP A 94 -22.40 -10.61 4.39
N GLU A 95 -22.44 -11.24 3.21
CA GLU A 95 -23.21 -12.49 3.00
C GLU A 95 -22.75 -13.60 3.93
N GLN A 96 -21.44 -13.77 4.12
CA GLN A 96 -20.89 -14.77 5.04
C GLN A 96 -21.28 -14.44 6.48
N LEU A 97 -21.15 -13.17 6.92
CA LEU A 97 -21.57 -12.75 8.24
C LEU A 97 -23.04 -13.02 8.51
N CYS A 98 -23.93 -12.71 7.55
CA CYS A 98 -25.37 -12.96 7.65
C CYS A 98 -25.73 -14.46 7.71
N SER A 99 -24.86 -15.34 7.23
CA SER A 99 -25.06 -16.79 7.26
C SER A 99 -24.62 -17.47 8.56
N LEU A 100 -23.95 -16.76 9.46
CA LEU A 100 -23.48 -17.32 10.72
C LEU A 100 -24.65 -17.63 11.65
N LYS A 101 -24.60 -18.80 12.29
CA LYS A 101 -25.62 -19.31 13.22
C LYS A 101 -25.24 -18.95 14.67
N ASP A 102 -26.24 -18.87 15.54
CA ASP A 102 -25.99 -18.76 16.96
C ASP A 102 -25.20 -19.97 17.50
N GLY A 103 -24.31 -19.69 18.44
CA GLY A 103 -23.50 -20.72 19.06
C GLY A 103 -22.13 -20.20 19.54
N GLU A 104 -21.31 -21.14 20.00
CA GLU A 104 -19.94 -20.86 20.45
C GLU A 104 -18.96 -21.01 19.27
N TYR A 105 -18.19 -19.95 19.04
CA TYR A 105 -17.12 -19.87 18.04
C TYR A 105 -15.76 -19.94 18.72
N HIS A 106 -14.76 -20.49 18.04
CA HIS A 106 -13.37 -20.42 18.48
C HIS A 106 -12.58 -19.52 17.53
N ALA A 107 -12.18 -18.36 17.98
CA ALA A 107 -11.34 -17.41 17.26
C ALA A 107 -9.86 -17.65 17.58
N PHE A 108 -9.03 -17.79 16.54
CA PHE A 108 -7.61 -18.02 16.65
C PHE A 108 -6.84 -17.13 15.70
N ILE A 109 -5.86 -16.38 16.22
CA ILE A 109 -4.89 -15.59 15.44
C ILE A 109 -3.51 -15.80 16.08
N ASP A 110 -2.58 -16.38 15.33
CA ASP A 110 -1.17 -16.52 15.72
C ASP A 110 -0.35 -15.42 15.07
N SER A 111 -0.25 -14.30 15.77
CA SER A 111 0.52 -13.13 15.34
C SER A 111 1.45 -12.66 16.46
N LYS A 112 2.43 -11.85 16.10
CA LYS A 112 3.32 -11.17 17.05
C LYS A 112 3.83 -9.85 16.49
N PHE A 113 4.21 -8.96 17.40
CA PHE A 113 4.88 -7.70 17.09
C PHE A 113 6.35 -7.83 17.47
N LYS A 114 7.25 -7.59 16.51
CA LYS A 114 8.69 -7.58 16.71
C LYS A 114 9.16 -6.15 16.91
N GLU A 115 9.55 -5.83 18.15
CA GLU A 115 10.10 -4.51 18.49
C GLU A 115 11.49 -4.31 17.86
N ASP A 116 12.20 -5.39 17.59
CA ASP A 116 13.49 -5.46 16.89
C ASP A 116 13.32 -5.70 15.37
N GLY A 117 12.13 -5.43 14.85
CA GLY A 117 11.80 -5.56 13.43
C GLY A 117 12.31 -4.39 12.59
N GLU A 118 11.90 -4.37 11.33
CA GLU A 118 12.33 -3.35 10.39
C GLU A 118 11.30 -3.05 9.30
N LEU A 119 11.33 -1.83 8.78
CA LEU A 119 10.61 -1.39 7.60
C LEU A 119 11.57 -1.36 6.42
N ASN A 120 11.25 -2.09 5.35
CA ASN A 120 12.08 -2.20 4.17
C ASN A 120 11.55 -1.36 3.00
N TYR A 121 12.44 -0.74 2.24
CA TYR A 121 12.17 -0.13 0.96
C TYR A 121 13.33 -0.35 -0.02
N ALA A 122 13.11 -0.07 -1.30
CA ALA A 122 14.16 -0.20 -2.31
C ALA A 122 14.14 0.97 -3.30
N GLN A 123 15.31 1.20 -3.93
CA GLN A 123 15.43 2.20 -4.99
C GLN A 123 16.33 1.73 -6.12
N ILE A 124 16.15 2.32 -7.29
CA ILE A 124 17.09 2.27 -8.42
C ILE A 124 17.29 3.69 -8.91
N ILE A 125 18.54 4.10 -9.09
CA ILE A 125 18.87 5.35 -9.78
C ILE A 125 19.49 5.01 -11.13
N ILE A 126 18.85 5.48 -12.20
CA ILE A 126 19.33 5.35 -13.57
C ILE A 126 19.93 6.71 -13.97
N PRO A 127 21.24 6.81 -14.18
CA PRO A 127 21.88 8.10 -14.47
C PRO A 127 21.46 8.67 -15.83
N SER A 128 21.49 10.00 -15.93
CA SER A 128 21.39 10.70 -17.20
C SER A 128 22.57 10.30 -18.13
N THR A 129 22.39 10.47 -19.43
CA THR A 129 23.45 10.25 -20.41
C THR A 129 24.23 11.53 -20.75
N ILE A 130 23.85 12.64 -20.14
CA ILE A 130 24.51 13.95 -20.25
C ILE A 130 24.85 14.45 -18.85
N LYS A 131 25.66 15.49 -18.75
CA LYS A 131 25.99 16.11 -17.47
C LYS A 131 24.75 16.85 -16.92
N ASN A 132 24.02 16.19 -16.04
CA ASN A 132 22.83 16.72 -15.37
C ASN A 132 22.65 16.06 -13.99
N ASP A 133 22.40 16.85 -12.96
CA ASP A 133 22.19 16.39 -11.59
C ASP A 133 20.71 16.33 -11.20
N LYS A 134 19.80 16.80 -12.06
CA LYS A 134 18.37 16.81 -11.80
C LYS A 134 17.75 15.42 -12.01
N GLU A 135 16.70 15.17 -11.24
CA GLU A 135 16.07 13.85 -11.13
C GLU A 135 14.57 13.91 -11.41
N ILE A 136 14.08 12.86 -12.04
CA ILE A 136 12.64 12.51 -12.09
C ILE A 136 12.42 11.40 -11.07
N LEU A 137 11.52 11.62 -10.12
CA LEU A 137 11.11 10.63 -9.12
C LEU A 137 9.91 9.83 -9.64
N ILE A 138 9.99 8.52 -9.54
CA ILE A 138 8.89 7.59 -9.87
C ILE A 138 8.76 6.63 -8.71
N SER A 139 7.65 6.72 -8.00
CA SER A 139 7.38 5.85 -6.86
C SER A 139 6.18 4.93 -7.09
N ALA A 140 6.21 3.80 -6.42
CA ALA A 140 5.08 2.88 -6.26
C ALA A 140 5.15 2.30 -4.85
N TYR A 141 4.03 1.82 -4.33
CA TYR A 141 4.01 1.17 -3.03
C TYR A 141 3.75 -0.34 -3.16
N LEU A 142 4.19 -1.08 -2.16
CA LEU A 142 4.06 -2.53 -2.07
C LEU A 142 3.92 -2.93 -0.60
N CYS A 143 2.70 -3.12 -0.12
CA CYS A 143 2.44 -3.42 1.29
C CYS A 143 1.13 -4.16 1.59
N HIS A 144 0.07 -3.98 0.80
CA HIS A 144 -1.25 -4.56 1.09
C HIS A 144 -1.40 -5.94 0.45
N PRO A 145 -1.64 -7.00 1.23
CA PRO A 145 -1.74 -8.33 0.69
C PRO A 145 -3.00 -8.51 -0.19
N GLN A 146 -2.87 -9.29 -1.28
CA GLN A 146 -3.94 -9.69 -2.20
C GLN A 146 -4.78 -8.55 -2.82
N MET A 147 -4.21 -7.37 -2.95
CA MET A 147 -4.86 -6.21 -3.59
C MET A 147 -4.25 -5.95 -4.97
N ALA A 148 -4.86 -6.56 -6.02
CA ALA A 148 -4.25 -6.60 -7.36
C ALA A 148 -4.08 -5.22 -7.99
N ASN A 149 -5.15 -4.45 -8.18
CA ASN A 149 -5.05 -3.13 -8.81
C ASN A 149 -4.35 -2.12 -7.90
N ASN A 150 -4.66 -2.12 -6.60
CA ASN A 150 -4.04 -1.20 -5.65
C ASN A 150 -2.53 -1.47 -5.51
N GLU A 151 -2.11 -2.72 -5.28
CA GLU A 151 -0.74 -3.05 -4.87
C GLU A 151 0.17 -3.55 -5.98
N LEU A 152 -0.37 -4.27 -6.97
CA LEU A 152 0.47 -4.93 -7.98
C LEU A 152 0.61 -4.14 -9.27
N SER A 153 -0.39 -3.33 -9.63
CA SER A 153 -0.36 -2.61 -10.90
C SER A 153 0.75 -1.56 -10.94
N GLY A 154 0.89 -0.76 -9.88
CA GLY A 154 1.98 0.23 -9.76
C GLY A 154 3.36 -0.41 -9.85
N PRO A 155 3.71 -1.39 -9.00
CA PRO A 155 4.99 -2.11 -9.07
C PRO A 155 5.25 -2.81 -10.41
N ALA A 156 4.24 -3.38 -11.04
CA ALA A 156 4.40 -4.02 -12.36
C ALA A 156 4.82 -2.99 -13.43
N ILE A 157 4.12 -1.88 -13.52
CA ILE A 157 4.47 -0.78 -14.44
C ILE A 157 5.81 -0.14 -14.05
N TRP A 158 6.09 0.02 -12.75
CA TRP A 158 7.38 0.49 -12.26
C TRP A 158 8.54 -0.37 -12.81
N CYS A 159 8.40 -1.71 -12.77
CA CYS A 159 9.41 -2.63 -13.32
C CYS A 159 9.60 -2.44 -14.83
N GLU A 160 8.51 -2.28 -15.59
CA GLU A 160 8.59 -2.06 -17.04
C GLU A 160 9.18 -0.69 -17.37
N LEU A 161 8.84 0.36 -16.60
CA LEU A 161 9.44 1.68 -16.77
C LEU A 161 10.94 1.67 -16.45
N VAL A 162 11.39 0.93 -15.44
CA VAL A 162 12.84 0.74 -15.19
C VAL A 162 13.53 0.14 -16.40
N LYS A 163 12.96 -0.90 -17.01
CA LYS A 163 13.51 -1.52 -18.24
C LYS A 163 13.50 -0.54 -19.40
N PHE A 164 12.38 0.15 -19.61
CA PHE A 164 12.22 1.13 -20.67
C PHE A 164 13.27 2.25 -20.56
N VAL A 165 13.37 2.88 -19.38
CA VAL A 165 14.32 3.99 -19.16
C VAL A 165 15.77 3.54 -19.29
N LYS A 166 16.14 2.34 -18.81
CA LYS A 166 17.48 1.78 -19.00
C LYS A 166 17.87 1.66 -20.47
N ASN A 167 16.91 1.34 -21.34
CA ASN A 167 17.14 1.13 -22.77
C ASN A 167 17.12 2.44 -23.59
N LEU A 168 16.74 3.58 -23.00
CA LEU A 168 16.81 4.86 -23.70
C LEU A 168 18.27 5.23 -24.00
N LYS A 169 18.58 5.54 -25.24
CA LYS A 169 19.91 5.98 -25.69
C LYS A 169 20.27 7.37 -25.11
N HIS A 170 19.29 8.23 -24.98
CA HIS A 170 19.47 9.60 -24.48
C HIS A 170 18.54 9.83 -23.28
N ARG A 171 19.13 10.15 -22.13
CA ARG A 171 18.44 10.52 -20.90
C ARG A 171 18.91 11.89 -20.43
N ARG A 172 18.01 12.86 -20.42
CA ARG A 172 18.32 14.22 -19.95
C ARG A 172 18.45 14.28 -18.43
N TYR A 173 17.64 13.53 -17.70
CA TYR A 173 17.58 13.51 -16.24
C TYR A 173 18.10 12.18 -15.69
N ASN A 174 18.50 12.18 -14.42
CA ASN A 174 18.55 10.94 -13.65
C ASN A 174 17.12 10.51 -13.36
N TYR A 175 16.87 9.21 -13.29
CA TYR A 175 15.56 8.66 -12.93
C TYR A 175 15.72 7.89 -11.63
N ARG A 176 15.03 8.39 -10.59
CA ARG A 176 14.98 7.79 -9.29
C ARG A 176 13.69 7.00 -9.15
N PHE A 177 13.80 5.70 -9.14
CA PHE A 177 12.71 4.77 -8.96
C PHE A 177 12.70 4.28 -7.52
N VAL A 178 11.56 4.40 -6.83
CA VAL A 178 11.39 4.03 -5.42
C VAL A 178 10.20 3.08 -5.27
N ILE A 179 10.36 2.07 -4.45
CA ILE A 179 9.27 1.19 -4.01
C ILE A 179 9.35 1.02 -2.49
N ALA A 180 8.25 1.30 -1.81
CA ALA A 180 8.19 1.35 -0.35
C ALA A 180 6.79 0.94 0.15
N PRO A 181 6.60 0.59 1.42
CA PRO A 181 5.26 0.53 2.00
C PRO A 181 4.54 1.87 1.91
N GLU A 182 3.25 1.83 1.59
CA GLU A 182 2.40 3.01 1.47
C GLU A 182 2.47 3.88 2.74
N THR A 183 2.46 5.17 2.61
CA THR A 183 2.52 6.21 3.66
C THR A 183 3.77 6.11 4.54
N ILE A 184 3.90 5.06 5.33
CA ILE A 184 4.98 4.90 6.32
C ILE A 184 6.35 4.77 5.67
N GLY A 185 6.44 4.04 4.57
CA GLY A 185 7.66 3.90 3.79
C GLY A 185 8.04 5.21 3.10
N SER A 186 7.07 5.90 2.53
CA SER A 186 7.28 7.20 1.87
C SER A 186 7.76 8.27 2.86
N ILE A 187 7.15 8.35 4.05
CA ILE A 187 7.59 9.24 5.13
C ILE A 187 9.05 8.96 5.51
N CYS A 188 9.38 7.69 5.73
CA CYS A 188 10.75 7.27 6.05
C CYS A 188 11.74 7.59 4.92
N TYR A 189 11.35 7.34 3.68
CA TYR A 189 12.16 7.61 2.50
C TYR A 189 12.45 9.11 2.36
N ILE A 190 11.43 9.94 2.50
CA ILE A 190 11.55 11.41 2.44
C ILE A 190 12.45 11.92 3.56
N ASN A 191 12.23 11.50 4.79
CA ASN A 191 13.06 11.90 5.93
C ASN A 191 14.55 11.64 5.68
N ARG A 192 14.87 10.44 5.18
CA ARG A 192 16.27 10.04 4.92
C ARG A 192 16.92 10.78 3.75
N ASN A 193 16.12 11.15 2.75
CA ASN A 193 16.62 11.71 1.49
C ASN A 193 16.22 13.17 1.26
N PHE A 194 15.67 13.85 2.26
CA PHE A 194 15.02 15.16 2.12
C PHE A 194 15.84 16.18 1.33
N GLU A 195 17.09 16.43 1.73
CA GLU A 195 17.95 17.42 1.09
C GLU A 195 18.28 17.08 -0.37
N THR A 196 18.46 15.78 -0.65
CA THR A 196 18.70 15.31 -2.02
C THR A 196 17.47 15.49 -2.89
N LEU A 197 16.30 15.09 -2.39
CA LEU A 197 15.03 15.20 -3.12
C LEU A 197 14.71 16.66 -3.38
N LYS A 198 14.79 17.52 -2.37
CA LYS A 198 14.54 18.97 -2.46
C LYS A 198 15.44 19.66 -3.48
N SER A 199 16.71 19.28 -3.55
CA SER A 199 17.67 19.95 -4.43
C SER A 199 17.68 19.41 -5.86
N LYS A 200 17.33 18.13 -6.06
CA LYS A 200 17.50 17.45 -7.36
C LYS A 200 16.20 17.12 -8.07
N VAL A 201 15.12 16.75 -7.37
CA VAL A 201 13.88 16.34 -8.01
C VAL A 201 13.18 17.53 -8.63
N VAL A 202 12.89 17.45 -9.92
CA VAL A 202 12.17 18.49 -10.70
C VAL A 202 10.75 18.06 -11.08
N ALA A 203 10.46 16.77 -11.04
CA ALA A 203 9.12 16.22 -11.22
C ALA A 203 9.03 14.86 -10.51
N GLY A 204 7.85 14.52 -9.99
CA GLY A 204 7.58 13.26 -9.33
C GLY A 204 6.25 12.66 -9.79
N PHE A 205 6.19 11.34 -9.84
CA PHE A 205 5.01 10.58 -10.22
C PHE A 205 4.82 9.41 -9.27
N VAL A 206 3.60 9.24 -8.76
CA VAL A 206 3.18 8.07 -7.98
C VAL A 206 2.33 7.17 -8.86
N LEU A 207 2.71 5.89 -8.95
CA LEU A 207 2.02 4.87 -9.74
C LEU A 207 1.09 4.10 -8.81
N SER A 208 -0.21 4.41 -8.87
CA SER A 208 -1.22 3.83 -7.99
C SER A 208 -2.47 3.44 -8.76
N CYS A 209 -3.00 2.24 -8.52
CA CYS A 209 -4.27 1.77 -9.08
C CYS A 209 -4.39 1.90 -10.62
N ILE A 210 -3.31 1.61 -11.34
CA ILE A 210 -3.19 1.84 -12.80
C ILE A 210 -3.39 0.55 -13.63
N GLY A 211 -3.98 -0.49 -13.05
CA GLY A 211 -4.11 -1.82 -13.65
C GLY A 211 -5.49 -2.15 -14.21
N ASP A 212 -6.37 -1.17 -14.42
CA ASP A 212 -7.66 -1.38 -15.07
C ASP A 212 -7.86 -0.45 -16.27
N ASP A 213 -8.83 -0.75 -17.10
CA ASP A 213 -9.14 -0.07 -18.37
C ASP A 213 -10.43 0.77 -18.34
N ARG A 214 -11.00 1.00 -17.15
CA ARG A 214 -12.25 1.73 -17.00
C ARG A 214 -12.09 3.21 -17.33
N ASP A 215 -11.02 3.83 -16.81
CA ASP A 215 -10.71 5.24 -16.98
C ASP A 215 -9.21 5.53 -16.92
N TYR A 216 -8.79 6.57 -17.59
CA TYR A 216 -7.47 7.19 -17.35
C TYR A 216 -7.66 8.36 -16.39
N SER A 217 -7.03 8.30 -15.23
CA SER A 217 -7.17 9.30 -14.18
C SER A 217 -5.84 9.84 -13.70
N VAL A 218 -5.85 11.08 -13.24
CA VAL A 218 -4.73 11.75 -12.59
C VAL A 218 -5.23 12.57 -11.41
N VAL A 219 -4.48 12.51 -10.30
CA VAL A 219 -4.61 13.44 -9.18
C VAL A 219 -3.47 14.45 -9.30
N LEU A 220 -3.82 15.72 -9.31
CA LEU A 220 -2.86 16.82 -9.48
C LEU A 220 -2.04 17.05 -8.20
N SER A 221 -0.87 17.68 -8.34
CA SER A 221 -0.07 18.13 -7.21
C SER A 221 -0.77 19.26 -6.42
N PRO A 222 -0.29 19.62 -5.22
CA PRO A 222 -0.90 20.71 -4.43
C PRO A 222 -1.05 22.03 -5.17
N ASP A 223 -0.09 22.36 -6.02
CA ASP A 223 -0.07 23.62 -6.79
C ASP A 223 -0.85 23.51 -8.11
N GLU A 224 -1.28 22.32 -8.50
CA GLU A 224 -2.01 22.00 -9.74
C GLU A 224 -1.32 22.54 -11.02
N ASN A 225 -0.07 22.92 -10.94
CA ASN A 225 0.72 23.51 -12.03
C ASN A 225 2.22 23.12 -11.97
N SER A 226 2.53 22.00 -11.33
CA SER A 226 3.89 21.46 -11.31
C SER A 226 4.32 20.94 -12.68
N LEU A 227 5.62 20.71 -12.88
CA LEU A 227 6.11 20.07 -14.11
C LEU A 227 5.46 18.70 -14.34
N SER A 228 5.18 17.95 -13.27
CA SER A 228 4.47 16.66 -13.33
C SER A 228 3.05 16.84 -13.87
N ASP A 229 2.30 17.84 -13.34
CA ASP A 229 0.94 18.14 -13.79
C ASP A 229 0.92 18.51 -15.27
N ILE A 230 1.77 19.45 -15.67
CA ILE A 230 1.86 19.91 -17.07
C ILE A 230 2.15 18.74 -18.01
N ALA A 231 3.15 17.92 -17.68
CA ALA A 231 3.54 16.78 -18.51
C ALA A 231 2.42 15.73 -18.59
N THR A 232 1.79 15.41 -17.44
CA THR A 232 0.70 14.42 -17.39
C THR A 232 -0.54 14.92 -18.13
N LEU A 233 -0.97 16.15 -17.88
CA LEU A 233 -2.14 16.74 -18.56
C LEU A 233 -1.93 16.86 -20.06
N HIS A 234 -0.72 17.19 -20.49
CA HIS A 234 -0.39 17.18 -21.92
C HIS A 234 -0.50 15.78 -22.50
N THR A 235 0.10 14.78 -21.85
CA THR A 235 0.15 13.40 -22.35
C THR A 235 -1.23 12.74 -22.38
N ILE A 236 -2.00 12.87 -21.30
CA ILE A 236 -3.30 12.17 -21.15
C ILE A 236 -4.33 12.59 -22.21
N LYS A 237 -4.27 13.84 -22.67
CA LYS A 237 -5.12 14.36 -23.76
C LYS A 237 -4.89 13.66 -25.11
N HIS A 238 -3.73 13.04 -25.29
CA HIS A 238 -3.41 12.26 -26.50
C HIS A 238 -3.77 10.77 -26.36
N ILE A 239 -4.07 10.32 -25.14
CA ILE A 239 -4.42 8.92 -24.86
C ILE A 239 -5.94 8.73 -24.84
N THR A 240 -6.69 9.69 -24.27
CA THR A 240 -8.14 9.60 -24.12
C THR A 240 -8.82 10.97 -24.32
N ASN A 241 -10.04 10.94 -24.85
CA ASN A 241 -10.85 12.16 -25.03
C ASN A 241 -11.55 12.61 -23.73
N ASN A 242 -11.61 11.76 -22.70
CA ASN A 242 -12.30 12.05 -21.45
C ASN A 242 -11.48 11.62 -20.24
N PRO A 243 -10.31 12.25 -19.99
CA PRO A 243 -9.51 11.96 -18.81
C PRO A 243 -10.22 12.37 -17.53
N LYS A 244 -10.09 11.59 -16.47
CA LYS A 244 -10.55 11.95 -15.13
C LYS A 244 -9.43 12.73 -14.43
N ILE A 245 -9.65 14.00 -14.18
CA ILE A 245 -8.69 14.89 -13.52
C ILE A 245 -9.26 15.27 -12.17
N TYR A 246 -8.50 14.96 -11.11
CA TYR A 246 -8.89 15.23 -9.73
C TYR A 246 -7.94 16.24 -9.10
N PRO A 247 -8.45 17.20 -8.33
CA PRO A 247 -7.61 18.10 -7.55
C PRO A 247 -6.90 17.34 -6.43
N PHE A 248 -5.81 17.90 -5.91
CA PHE A 248 -5.00 17.31 -4.85
C PHE A 248 -5.77 16.86 -3.61
N LEU A 249 -6.91 17.48 -3.30
CA LEU A 249 -7.76 17.08 -2.17
C LEU A 249 -8.34 15.68 -2.29
N TYR A 250 -8.40 15.11 -3.49
CA TYR A 250 -8.85 13.73 -3.74
C TYR A 250 -7.71 12.70 -3.63
N ARG A 251 -6.52 13.12 -3.20
CA ARG A 251 -5.38 12.22 -3.03
C ARG A 251 -5.67 11.09 -2.03
N GLY A 252 -5.06 9.94 -2.28
CA GLY A 252 -4.92 8.87 -1.30
C GLY A 252 -3.85 9.19 -0.23
N SER A 253 -2.89 8.32 -0.06
CA SER A 253 -1.86 8.43 0.99
C SER A 253 -0.50 8.88 0.47
N ASP A 254 0.04 8.24 -0.55
CA ASP A 254 1.41 8.50 -1.03
C ASP A 254 1.55 9.73 -1.94
N GLU A 255 0.44 10.24 -2.42
CA GLU A 255 0.38 11.46 -3.23
C GLU A 255 0.56 12.75 -2.41
N ARG A 256 0.79 12.64 -1.10
CA ARG A 256 0.97 13.77 -0.17
C ARG A 256 2.35 14.43 -0.30
#